data_dcfea27260d69775b5e198b50eb1ffa0
#
_entry.id   dcfea27260d69775b5e198b50eb1ffa0
#
_cell.length_a   1.000
_cell.length_b   1.000
_cell.length_c   1.000
_cell.angle_alpha   90.00
_cell.angle_beta   90.00
_cell.angle_gamma   90.00
#
_symmetry.space_group_name_H-M   'P 1'
#
loop_
_entity.id
_entity.type
_entity.pdbx_description
1 polymer ?
#
loop_
_entity_poly.entity_id
_entity_poly.type
_entity_poly.pdbx_seq_one_letter_code
_entity_poly.pdbx_strand_id
1 'polypeptide(L)'
;MANDKISLNALIEEAEAAKLSLNAYLLPQSAAELEITEEELLAKMVQMLKVMEEAAAYGLTGVRSHSGLTGGSALKLQNAAAQPGFNKLLGALATDAVTYALAVSECNAAMGRIVAAPTAGAAGVLP
;
A
#
# COMPACT_ATOMS: atom_id res chain seq x y z
N MET A 1 28.88 -6.69 11.21
CA MET A 1 28.35 -7.45 10.07
C MET A 1 27.86 -6.44 9.06
N ALA A 2 28.48 -6.39 7.89
CA ALA A 2 28.12 -5.46 6.82
C ALA A 2 26.70 -5.80 6.36
N ASN A 3 25.80 -4.81 6.42
CA ASN A 3 24.49 -4.88 5.82
C ASN A 3 24.71 -4.79 4.30
N ASP A 4 25.01 -5.93 3.67
CA ASP A 4 25.01 -6.02 2.22
C ASP A 4 23.60 -5.66 1.77
N LYS A 5 23.48 -4.46 1.20
CA LYS A 5 22.24 -4.01 0.58
C LYS A 5 21.94 -4.93 -0.58
N ILE A 6 21.16 -5.97 -0.32
CA ILE A 6 20.68 -6.87 -1.37
C ILE A 6 19.91 -5.97 -2.35
N SER A 7 20.39 -5.85 -3.57
CA SER A 7 19.69 -5.08 -4.59
C SER A 7 18.54 -5.90 -5.15
N LEU A 8 17.45 -5.25 -5.55
CA LEU A 8 16.33 -5.93 -6.20
C LEU A 8 16.79 -6.73 -7.43
N ASN A 9 17.76 -6.21 -8.19
CA ASN A 9 18.31 -6.91 -9.36
C ASN A 9 18.99 -8.22 -8.96
N ALA A 10 19.77 -8.23 -7.87
CA ALA A 10 20.41 -9.46 -7.38
C ALA A 10 19.36 -10.51 -6.98
N LEU A 11 18.29 -10.10 -6.30
CA LEU A 11 17.18 -11.01 -5.93
C LEU A 11 16.47 -11.59 -7.16
N ILE A 12 16.29 -10.78 -8.22
CA ILE A 12 15.69 -11.23 -9.47
C ILE A 12 16.61 -12.26 -10.15
N GLU A 13 17.92 -11.98 -10.26
CA GLU A 13 18.91 -12.88 -10.84
C GLU A 13 18.96 -14.23 -10.09
N GLU A 14 18.93 -14.20 -8.76
CA GLU A 14 18.90 -15.41 -7.93
C GLU A 14 17.61 -16.21 -8.11
N ALA A 15 16.46 -15.56 -8.16
CA ALA A 15 15.16 -16.21 -8.40
C ALA A 15 15.12 -16.84 -9.82
N GLU A 16 15.62 -16.15 -10.84
CA GLU A 16 15.72 -16.66 -12.21
C GLU A 16 16.67 -17.85 -12.29
N ALA A 17 17.82 -17.80 -11.62
CA ALA A 17 18.76 -18.91 -11.55
C ALA A 17 18.14 -20.15 -10.89
N ALA A 18 17.29 -19.94 -9.88
CA ALA A 18 16.51 -20.99 -9.23
C ALA A 18 15.29 -21.44 -10.04
N LYS A 19 14.96 -20.77 -11.16
CA LYS A 19 13.74 -20.99 -11.96
C LYS A 19 12.45 -20.84 -11.18
N LEU A 20 12.44 -19.91 -10.23
CA LEU A 20 11.31 -19.58 -9.39
C LEU A 20 10.80 -18.15 -9.69
N SER A 21 9.52 -17.91 -9.41
CA SER A 21 9.04 -16.53 -9.33
C SER A 21 9.62 -15.85 -8.09
N LEU A 22 9.73 -14.53 -8.10
CA LEU A 22 10.33 -13.77 -7.00
C LEU A 22 9.65 -14.06 -5.65
N ASN A 23 8.32 -14.18 -5.63
CA ASN A 23 7.59 -14.51 -4.40
C ASN A 23 7.88 -15.94 -3.92
N ALA A 24 7.95 -16.92 -4.83
CA ALA A 24 8.28 -18.31 -4.47
C ALA A 24 9.72 -18.44 -3.97
N TYR A 25 10.62 -17.57 -4.41
CA TYR A 25 12.00 -17.51 -3.95
C TYR A 25 12.11 -16.84 -2.57
N LEU A 26 11.38 -15.73 -2.34
CA LEU A 26 11.50 -14.93 -1.12
C LEU A 26 10.65 -15.45 0.05
N LEU A 27 9.51 -16.07 -0.22
CA LEU A 27 8.56 -16.48 0.83
C LEU A 27 9.19 -17.41 1.88
N PRO A 28 9.90 -18.52 1.50
CA PRO A 28 10.55 -19.40 2.47
C PRO A 28 11.65 -18.69 3.27
N GLN A 29 12.41 -17.80 2.62
CA GLN A 29 13.49 -17.06 3.27
C GLN A 29 12.94 -16.09 4.31
N SER A 30 11.90 -15.32 3.95
CA SER A 30 11.25 -14.38 4.85
C SER A 30 10.57 -15.09 6.03
N ALA A 31 9.98 -16.26 5.80
CA ALA A 31 9.39 -17.07 6.87
C ALA A 31 10.47 -17.58 7.85
N ALA A 32 11.61 -18.04 7.32
CA ALA A 32 12.74 -18.48 8.13
C ALA A 32 13.38 -17.34 8.93
N GLU A 33 13.56 -16.16 8.34
CA GLU A 33 14.08 -14.97 9.05
C GLU A 33 13.19 -14.53 10.20
N LEU A 34 11.88 -14.70 10.06
CA LEU A 34 10.89 -14.36 11.08
C LEU A 34 10.60 -15.51 12.07
N GLU A 35 11.25 -16.65 11.87
CA GLU A 35 11.05 -17.87 12.69
C GLU A 35 9.57 -18.32 12.75
N ILE A 36 8.85 -18.21 11.62
CA ILE A 36 7.45 -18.60 11.46
C ILE A 36 7.29 -19.52 10.23
N THR A 37 6.13 -20.14 10.09
CA THR A 37 5.80 -20.90 8.88
C THR A 37 5.40 -19.98 7.72
N GLU A 38 5.51 -20.49 6.49
CA GLU A 38 5.04 -19.76 5.30
C GLU A 38 3.52 -19.46 5.39
N GLU A 39 2.74 -20.39 5.92
CA GLU A 39 1.31 -20.21 6.13
C GLU A 39 1.00 -19.08 7.12
N GLU A 40 1.73 -19.01 8.22
CA GLU A 40 1.61 -17.91 9.19
C GLU A 40 2.03 -16.57 8.61
N LEU A 41 3.08 -16.56 7.77
CA LEU A 41 3.51 -15.35 7.07
C LEU A 41 2.42 -14.86 6.11
N LEU A 42 1.88 -15.74 5.29
CA LEU A 42 0.79 -15.40 4.36
C LEU A 42 -0.47 -14.92 5.11
N ALA A 43 -0.83 -15.56 6.22
CA ALA A 43 -1.95 -15.13 7.05
C ALA A 43 -1.76 -13.71 7.59
N LYS A 44 -0.55 -13.36 8.04
CA LYS A 44 -0.20 -11.99 8.47
C LYS A 44 -0.29 -10.99 7.31
N MET A 45 0.19 -11.36 6.12
CA MET A 45 0.09 -10.50 4.93
C MET A 45 -1.37 -10.23 4.53
N VAL A 46 -2.24 -11.24 4.59
CA VAL A 46 -3.69 -11.07 4.35
C VAL A 46 -4.31 -10.12 5.37
N GLN A 47 -3.91 -10.20 6.64
CA GLN A 47 -4.38 -9.26 7.66
C GLN A 47 -3.91 -7.82 7.39
N MET A 48 -2.66 -7.64 6.95
CA MET A 48 -2.15 -6.33 6.54
C MET A 48 -2.92 -5.78 5.35
N LEU A 49 -3.16 -6.59 4.32
CA LEU A 49 -3.94 -6.19 3.14
C LEU A 49 -5.34 -5.71 3.55
N LYS A 50 -6.01 -6.45 4.45
CA LYS A 50 -7.32 -6.03 4.96
C LYS A 50 -7.27 -4.67 5.65
N VAL A 51 -6.23 -4.40 6.45
CA VAL A 51 -6.05 -3.08 7.08
C VAL A 51 -5.83 -1.99 6.03
N MET A 52 -5.09 -2.27 4.93
CA MET A 52 -4.89 -1.33 3.84
C MET A 52 -6.22 -0.99 3.15
N GLU A 53 -7.04 -2.00 2.84
CA GLU A 53 -8.37 -1.82 2.25
C GLU A 53 -9.31 -1.01 3.18
N GLU A 54 -9.31 -1.33 4.48
CA GLU A 54 -10.08 -0.60 5.49
C GLU A 54 -9.62 0.87 5.60
N ALA A 55 -8.31 1.12 5.53
CA ALA A 55 -7.74 2.47 5.58
C ALA A 55 -8.18 3.32 4.38
N ALA A 56 -8.13 2.74 3.17
CA ALA A 56 -8.60 3.41 1.95
C ALA A 56 -10.12 3.69 2.02
N ALA A 57 -10.90 2.70 2.41
CA ALA A 57 -12.35 2.86 2.57
C ALA A 57 -12.70 3.96 3.60
N TYR A 58 -12.00 3.99 4.73
CA TYR A 58 -12.20 5.02 5.75
C TYR A 58 -11.83 6.42 5.22
N GLY A 59 -10.70 6.57 4.53
CA GLY A 59 -10.32 7.86 3.92
C GLY A 59 -11.35 8.38 2.92
N LEU A 60 -11.96 7.48 2.14
CA LEU A 60 -13.02 7.82 1.17
C LEU A 60 -14.34 8.28 1.81
N THR A 61 -14.51 8.15 3.11
CA THR A 61 -15.69 8.74 3.81
C THR A 61 -15.59 10.25 3.98
N GLY A 62 -14.48 10.88 3.59
CA GLY A 62 -14.25 12.31 3.71
C GLY A 62 -13.78 12.73 5.10
N VAL A 63 -13.06 11.84 5.78
CA VAL A 63 -12.44 12.11 7.09
C VAL A 63 -11.60 13.37 7.08
N ARG A 64 -11.42 13.97 8.26
CA ARG A 64 -10.60 15.15 8.46
C ARG A 64 -9.65 14.96 9.64
N SER A 65 -8.47 15.56 9.53
CA SER A 65 -7.53 15.64 10.65
C SER A 65 -8.15 16.41 11.82
N HIS A 66 -7.64 16.18 13.02
CA HIS A 66 -8.11 16.88 14.23
C HIS A 66 -8.00 18.41 14.10
N SER A 67 -6.95 18.91 13.41
CA SER A 67 -6.77 20.34 13.14
C SER A 67 -7.73 20.89 12.07
N GLY A 68 -8.41 20.04 11.32
CA GLY A 68 -9.25 20.40 10.18
C GLY A 68 -8.50 20.86 8.93
N LEU A 69 -7.14 20.89 8.97
CA LEU A 69 -6.32 21.37 7.84
C LEU A 69 -6.23 20.36 6.70
N THR A 70 -6.38 19.07 6.97
CA THR A 70 -6.25 18.00 5.98
C THR A 70 -7.49 17.12 6.02
N GLY A 71 -7.98 16.70 4.85
CA GLY A 71 -9.05 15.72 4.70
C GLY A 71 -10.14 16.12 3.73
N GLY A 72 -10.85 15.12 3.23
CA GLY A 72 -11.98 15.25 2.31
C GLY A 72 -11.58 15.43 0.83
N SER A 73 -10.30 15.44 0.49
CA SER A 73 -9.84 15.57 -0.90
C SER A 73 -10.04 14.28 -1.69
N ALA A 74 -9.84 13.12 -1.06
CA ALA A 74 -10.07 11.82 -1.67
C ALA A 74 -11.54 11.67 -2.09
N LEU A 75 -12.48 11.96 -1.20
CA LEU A 75 -13.92 11.92 -1.50
C LEU A 75 -14.30 12.92 -2.60
N LYS A 76 -13.74 14.13 -2.59
CA LYS A 76 -13.99 15.12 -3.63
C LYS A 76 -13.51 14.64 -5.00
N LEU A 77 -12.30 14.07 -5.06
CA LEU A 77 -11.75 13.53 -6.30
C LEU A 77 -12.57 12.35 -6.80
N GLN A 78 -12.96 11.43 -5.93
CA GLN A 78 -13.83 10.30 -6.27
C GLN A 78 -15.16 10.77 -6.87
N ASN A 79 -15.82 11.71 -6.20
CA ASN A 79 -17.08 12.27 -6.67
C ASN A 79 -16.93 13.02 -8.01
N ALA A 80 -15.86 13.79 -8.17
CA ALA A 80 -15.57 14.48 -9.44
C ALA A 80 -15.30 13.49 -10.57
N ALA A 81 -14.52 12.44 -10.31
CA ALA A 81 -14.19 11.42 -11.29
C ALA A 81 -15.39 10.60 -11.78
N ALA A 82 -16.46 10.54 -10.98
CA ALA A 82 -17.72 9.90 -11.33
C ALA A 82 -18.64 10.78 -12.21
N GLN A 83 -18.36 12.08 -12.34
CA GLN A 83 -19.21 12.99 -13.12
C GLN A 83 -19.01 12.79 -14.63
N PRO A 84 -20.09 12.88 -15.43
CA PRO A 84 -19.98 12.92 -16.89
C PRO A 84 -19.11 14.14 -17.31
N GLY A 85 -18.18 13.89 -18.24
CA GLY A 85 -17.30 14.94 -18.76
C GLY A 85 -16.07 15.24 -17.89
N PHE A 86 -15.87 14.56 -16.77
CA PHE A 86 -14.62 14.66 -16.03
C PHE A 86 -13.45 14.17 -16.90
N ASN A 87 -12.52 15.08 -17.16
CA ASN A 87 -11.33 14.76 -17.95
C ASN A 87 -10.28 14.08 -17.06
N LYS A 88 -10.16 12.79 -17.22
CA LYS A 88 -9.11 11.98 -16.56
C LYS A 88 -7.80 12.14 -17.32
N LEU A 89 -7.07 13.23 -17.08
CA LEU A 89 -5.83 13.56 -17.76
C LEU A 89 -4.82 12.40 -17.82
N LEU A 90 -4.74 11.62 -16.74
CA LEU A 90 -3.84 10.45 -16.62
C LEU A 90 -4.56 9.11 -16.87
N GLY A 91 -5.82 9.12 -17.29
CA GLY A 91 -6.65 7.93 -17.44
C GLY A 91 -7.29 7.45 -16.13
N ALA A 92 -8.13 6.43 -16.24
CA ALA A 92 -8.91 5.92 -15.09
C ALA A 92 -8.01 5.34 -14.00
N LEU A 93 -7.10 4.44 -14.38
CA LEU A 93 -6.21 3.75 -13.43
C LEU A 93 -5.40 4.72 -12.56
N ALA A 94 -4.79 5.73 -13.18
CA ALA A 94 -4.01 6.72 -12.42
C ALA A 94 -4.90 7.63 -11.55
N THR A 95 -6.11 7.95 -12.00
CA THR A 95 -7.08 8.69 -11.19
C THR A 95 -7.47 7.89 -9.95
N ASP A 96 -7.74 6.60 -10.09
CA ASP A 96 -8.08 5.72 -8.98
C ASP A 96 -6.89 5.56 -8.02
N ALA A 97 -5.67 5.36 -8.54
CA ALA A 97 -4.45 5.28 -7.74
C ALA A 97 -4.23 6.55 -6.89
N VAL A 98 -4.39 7.74 -7.48
CA VAL A 98 -4.28 9.02 -6.75
C VAL A 98 -5.40 9.16 -5.72
N THR A 99 -6.61 8.73 -6.04
CA THR A 99 -7.75 8.77 -5.11
C THR A 99 -7.49 7.91 -3.87
N TYR A 100 -7.01 6.68 -4.05
CA TYR A 100 -6.66 5.79 -2.94
C TYR A 100 -5.45 6.30 -2.16
N ALA A 101 -4.42 6.82 -2.83
CA ALA A 101 -3.26 7.43 -2.16
C ALA A 101 -3.68 8.60 -1.24
N LEU A 102 -4.57 9.46 -1.72
CA LEU A 102 -5.15 10.53 -0.91
C LEU A 102 -5.97 9.97 0.25
N ALA A 103 -6.79 8.96 0.00
CA ALA A 103 -7.64 8.35 1.03
C ALA A 103 -6.81 7.78 2.19
N VAL A 104 -5.75 7.01 1.91
CA VAL A 104 -4.87 6.46 2.94
C VAL A 104 -4.10 7.56 3.67
N SER A 105 -3.63 8.60 2.96
CA SER A 105 -2.98 9.76 3.57
C SER A 105 -3.92 10.52 4.51
N GLU A 106 -5.18 10.70 4.13
CA GLU A 106 -6.21 11.35 4.96
C GLU A 106 -6.64 10.48 6.14
N CYS A 107 -6.70 9.16 5.96
CA CYS A 107 -6.88 8.20 7.04
C CYS A 107 -5.78 8.37 8.11
N ASN A 108 -4.52 8.40 7.68
CA ASN A 108 -3.38 8.64 8.58
C ASN A 108 -3.47 9.99 9.30
N ALA A 109 -3.77 11.07 8.57
CA ALA A 109 -3.92 12.41 9.15
C ALA A 109 -5.09 12.51 10.15
N ALA A 110 -6.12 11.69 9.98
CA ALA A 110 -7.26 11.57 10.88
C ALA A 110 -7.03 10.58 12.03
N MET A 111 -5.79 10.12 12.25
CA MET A 111 -5.41 9.13 13.28
C MET A 111 -6.07 7.75 13.06
N GLY A 112 -6.44 7.42 11.84
CA GLY A 112 -6.90 6.10 11.46
C GLY A 112 -5.77 5.08 11.41
N ARG A 113 -6.13 3.78 11.37
CA ARG A 113 -5.17 2.70 11.29
C ARG A 113 -4.70 2.51 9.85
N ILE A 114 -3.40 2.51 9.63
CA ILE A 114 -2.75 2.26 8.35
C ILE A 114 -1.66 1.20 8.49
N VAL A 115 -1.22 0.65 7.36
CA VAL A 115 -0.01 -0.19 7.29
C VAL A 115 1.15 0.70 6.86
N ALA A 116 2.23 0.70 7.63
CA ALA A 116 3.46 1.37 7.25
C ALA A 116 4.22 0.55 6.20
N ALA A 117 4.53 1.14 5.03
CA ALA A 117 5.15 0.44 3.92
C ALA A 117 6.31 1.26 3.28
N PRO A 118 7.51 1.31 3.84
CA PRO A 118 7.99 0.89 5.18
C PRO A 118 7.74 1.92 6.28
N THR A 119 7.21 3.09 5.98
CA THR A 119 6.91 4.18 6.91
C THR A 119 5.46 4.63 6.77
N ALA A 120 4.91 5.30 7.80
CA ALA A 120 3.57 5.87 7.73
C ALA A 120 3.43 6.90 6.59
N GLY A 121 4.48 7.66 6.28
CA GLY A 121 4.48 8.61 5.17
C GLY A 121 4.45 7.95 3.79
N ALA A 122 4.90 6.71 3.68
CA ALA A 122 4.88 5.93 2.43
C ALA A 122 3.58 5.13 2.22
N ALA A 123 2.67 5.10 3.20
CA ALA A 123 1.42 4.34 3.13
C ALA A 123 0.52 4.77 1.96
N GLY A 124 0.62 6.02 1.48
CA GLY A 124 -0.09 6.51 0.30
C GLY A 124 0.56 6.12 -1.03
N VAL A 125 1.76 5.53 -1.02
CA VAL A 125 2.44 5.05 -2.25
C VAL A 125 1.99 3.64 -2.59
N LEU A 126 1.67 2.85 -1.57
CA LEU A 126 1.11 1.51 -1.68
C LEU A 126 -0.24 1.49 -0.93
N PRO A 127 -1.29 2.06 -1.52
CA PRO A 127 -2.61 2.10 -0.91
C PRO A 127 -3.34 0.78 -1.04
#